data_70f9f16bab760fabe50fa4387043c7f9
#
_entry.id   70f9f16bab760fabe50fa4387043c7f9
#
_cell.length_a   1.000
_cell.length_b   1.000
_cell.length_c   1.000
_cell.angle_alpha   90.00
_cell.angle_beta   90.00
_cell.angle_gamma   90.00
#
_symmetry.space_group_name_H-M   'P 1'
#
loop_
_entity.id
_entity.type
_entity.pdbx_description
1 polymer ?
#
loop_
_entity_poly.entity_id
_entity_poly.type
_entity_poly.pdbx_seq_one_letter_code
_entity_poly.pdbx_strand_id
1 'polypeptide(L)'
;VLKNPDACKQAVDAYFDALRNIDNMNVDQGAKVDLKAKLTKKVAETPSWRNRMSELVINSYISALGTPVVNLLSTIAKAPFLITERALLGLMPGNKVKLGETTAMMRGFFDGIADGIGFFQQGWKEGMPLDSTVVDTTMGFGRSVTSGPIEKAVAPVVTAPTKASVAIDEFSKAIFRRMQLNAKAYRIAQSLPEDKLGGLTRDEMYTKLRTVDISDPTKIGNERVWQQELKKLSPDLVDELINFSKIQTFQQELGEIGNMMLRAKAKVPELVFIAPFIKTPINILKDALSYAGAGLFMKSFKGRRDEAAARLLIGAGLTGMAAKAVIDQNLTGSYPKDPGRREAMIAAKIPEYSVKIGDTWYSYARIEP
;
A
#
# COMPACT_ATOMS: atom_id res chain seq x y z
N VAL A 1 32.56 -3.46 -11.90
CA VAL A 1 31.82 -3.99 -10.73
C VAL A 1 31.75 -5.52 -10.75
N LEU A 2 31.85 -6.17 -11.92
CA LEU A 2 31.82 -7.63 -12.05
C LEU A 2 33.18 -8.33 -11.89
N LYS A 3 34.24 -7.57 -11.77
CA LYS A 3 35.59 -8.13 -11.61
C LYS A 3 35.91 -8.56 -10.16
N ASN A 4 35.07 -8.19 -9.18
CA ASN A 4 35.28 -8.55 -7.77
C ASN A 4 33.92 -8.81 -7.06
N PRO A 5 33.50 -10.09 -6.91
CA PRO A 5 32.27 -10.47 -6.21
C PRO A 5 32.26 -10.01 -4.75
N ASP A 6 33.40 -10.01 -4.08
CA ASP A 6 33.48 -9.62 -2.67
C ASP A 6 33.26 -8.12 -2.47
N ALA A 7 33.74 -7.27 -3.39
CA ALA A 7 33.45 -5.84 -3.36
C ALA A 7 31.95 -5.54 -3.60
N CYS A 8 31.31 -6.32 -4.45
CA CYS A 8 29.87 -6.19 -4.66
C CYS A 8 29.09 -6.59 -3.41
N LYS A 9 29.49 -7.69 -2.76
CA LYS A 9 28.91 -8.15 -1.50
C LYS A 9 29.06 -7.10 -0.40
N GLN A 10 30.28 -6.57 -0.22
CA GLN A 10 30.55 -5.51 0.76
C GLN A 10 29.71 -4.26 0.52
N ALA A 11 29.55 -3.81 -0.74
CA ALA A 11 28.73 -2.65 -1.08
C ALA A 11 27.25 -2.88 -0.76
N VAL A 12 26.74 -4.08 -1.03
CA VAL A 12 25.35 -4.46 -0.71
C VAL A 12 25.12 -4.53 0.80
N ASP A 13 26.03 -5.15 1.53
CA ASP A 13 25.92 -5.25 2.99
C ASP A 13 26.00 -3.84 3.63
N ALA A 14 26.94 -3.00 3.17
CA ALA A 14 27.07 -1.62 3.61
C ALA A 14 25.80 -0.78 3.34
N TYR A 15 25.14 -0.98 2.19
CA TYR A 15 23.88 -0.32 1.87
C TYR A 15 22.76 -0.70 2.85
N PHE A 16 22.61 -2.00 3.13
CA PHE A 16 21.58 -2.45 4.08
C PHE A 16 21.90 -2.05 5.53
N ASP A 17 23.15 -2.01 5.90
CA ASP A 17 23.57 -1.51 7.21
C ASP A 17 23.33 -0.01 7.34
N ALA A 18 23.57 0.77 6.29
CA ALA A 18 23.24 2.19 6.26
C ALA A 18 21.72 2.42 6.38
N LEU A 19 20.88 1.62 5.72
CA LEU A 19 19.43 1.68 5.88
C LEU A 19 19.01 1.38 7.32
N ARG A 20 19.59 0.34 7.93
CA ARG A 20 19.32 -0.01 9.33
C ARG A 20 19.74 1.10 10.29
N ASN A 21 20.91 1.70 10.05
CA ASN A 21 21.38 2.82 10.86
C ASN A 21 20.44 4.02 10.77
N ILE A 22 19.91 4.34 9.58
CA ILE A 22 18.90 5.40 9.41
C ILE A 22 17.63 5.07 10.20
N ASP A 23 17.18 3.80 10.19
CA ASP A 23 16.01 3.39 10.96
C ASP A 23 16.18 3.54 12.48
N ASN A 24 17.41 3.33 12.96
CA ASN A 24 17.77 3.43 14.38
C ASN A 24 18.10 4.88 14.81
N MET A 25 18.22 5.84 13.88
CA MET A 25 18.46 7.23 14.23
C MET A 25 17.29 7.83 15.01
N ASN A 26 17.60 8.61 16.02
CA ASN A 26 16.58 9.36 16.78
C ASN A 26 16.23 10.67 16.05
N VAL A 27 15.64 10.55 14.87
CA VAL A 27 15.15 11.66 14.04
C VAL A 27 13.72 11.35 13.62
N ASP A 28 13.00 12.38 13.20
CA ASP A 28 11.62 12.19 12.77
C ASP A 28 11.50 11.28 11.52
N GLN A 29 10.31 10.76 11.28
CA GLN A 29 10.06 9.82 10.19
C GLN A 29 10.28 10.47 8.81
N GLY A 30 9.98 11.78 8.67
CA GLY A 30 10.21 12.52 7.43
C GLY A 30 11.70 12.61 7.10
N ALA A 31 12.54 12.91 8.09
CA ALA A 31 13.99 12.94 7.92
C ALA A 31 14.56 11.55 7.60
N LYS A 32 14.05 10.47 8.23
CA LYS A 32 14.44 9.09 7.87
C LYS A 32 14.13 8.77 6.41
N VAL A 33 12.95 9.15 5.95
CA VAL A 33 12.53 8.94 4.55
C VAL A 33 13.45 9.69 3.60
N ASP A 34 13.77 10.95 3.89
CA ASP A 34 14.64 11.77 3.05
C ASP A 34 16.08 11.20 2.99
N LEU A 35 16.63 10.78 4.14
CA LEU A 35 17.95 10.15 4.21
C LEU A 35 18.01 8.85 3.41
N LYS A 36 16.98 7.99 3.55
CA LYS A 36 16.87 6.76 2.77
C LYS A 36 16.74 7.06 1.26
N ALA A 37 15.95 8.05 0.87
CA ALA A 37 15.83 8.47 -0.52
C ALA A 37 17.14 8.98 -1.10
N LYS A 38 17.92 9.77 -0.35
CA LYS A 38 19.25 10.24 -0.75
C LYS A 38 20.24 9.08 -0.90
N LEU A 39 20.25 8.16 0.05
CA LEU A 39 21.10 6.95 -0.01
C LEU A 39 20.77 6.12 -1.25
N THR A 40 19.51 5.86 -1.50
CA THR A 40 19.03 5.11 -2.66
C THR A 40 19.40 5.82 -3.97
N LYS A 41 19.24 7.14 -4.02
CA LYS A 41 19.64 7.96 -5.18
C LYS A 41 21.13 7.79 -5.48
N LYS A 42 21.98 7.88 -4.46
CA LYS A 42 23.43 7.75 -4.62
C LYS A 42 23.85 6.36 -5.14
N VAL A 43 23.19 5.30 -4.68
CA VAL A 43 23.45 3.93 -5.17
C VAL A 43 22.96 3.74 -6.61
N ALA A 44 21.88 4.40 -7.01
CA ALA A 44 21.32 4.31 -8.36
C ALA A 44 22.08 5.13 -9.42
N GLU A 45 22.99 6.02 -9.03
CA GLU A 45 23.74 6.90 -9.94
C GLU A 45 24.83 6.19 -10.77
N THR A 46 25.13 4.90 -10.50
CA THR A 46 26.08 4.09 -11.29
C THR A 46 25.36 3.06 -12.15
N PRO A 47 24.89 3.42 -13.35
CA PRO A 47 24.13 2.51 -14.20
C PRO A 47 25.05 1.44 -14.81
N SER A 48 24.84 0.17 -14.40
CA SER A 48 25.41 -0.99 -15.07
C SER A 48 24.44 -1.53 -16.13
N TRP A 49 24.92 -2.30 -17.12
CA TRP A 49 24.04 -2.96 -18.09
C TRP A 49 22.99 -3.86 -17.41
N ARG A 50 23.33 -4.47 -16.26
CA ARG A 50 22.40 -5.28 -15.46
C ARG A 50 21.30 -4.44 -14.86
N ASN A 51 21.59 -3.22 -14.38
CA ASN A 51 20.58 -2.30 -13.88
C ASN A 51 19.58 -1.93 -15.00
N ARG A 52 20.07 -1.69 -16.22
CA ARG A 52 19.25 -1.41 -17.39
C ARG A 52 18.34 -2.59 -17.75
N MET A 53 18.89 -3.80 -17.77
CA MET A 53 18.12 -5.02 -18.02
C MET A 53 17.07 -5.26 -16.92
N SER A 54 17.45 -5.11 -15.65
CA SER A 54 16.51 -5.23 -14.54
C SER A 54 15.36 -4.21 -14.64
N GLU A 55 15.67 -2.99 -15.03
CA GLU A 55 14.69 -1.93 -15.24
C GLU A 55 13.73 -2.27 -16.39
N LEU A 56 14.25 -2.74 -17.51
CA LEU A 56 13.42 -3.19 -18.63
C LEU A 56 12.50 -4.34 -18.23
N VAL A 57 13.03 -5.33 -17.49
CA VAL A 57 12.25 -6.47 -16.98
C VAL A 57 11.15 -6.01 -16.03
N ILE A 58 11.48 -5.19 -15.03
CA ILE A 58 10.49 -4.66 -14.09
C ILE A 58 9.40 -3.87 -14.82
N ASN A 59 9.79 -2.99 -15.74
CA ASN A 59 8.81 -2.23 -16.54
C ASN A 59 7.96 -3.15 -17.42
N SER A 60 8.52 -4.24 -17.98
CA SER A 60 7.73 -5.20 -18.74
C SER A 60 6.69 -5.93 -17.90
N TYR A 61 7.02 -6.32 -16.67
CA TYR A 61 6.05 -6.90 -15.72
C TYR A 61 4.95 -5.93 -15.30
N ILE A 62 5.27 -4.64 -15.20
CA ILE A 62 4.30 -3.60 -14.81
C ILE A 62 3.53 -3.07 -16.04
N SER A 63 4.06 -3.26 -17.26
CA SER A 63 3.51 -2.67 -18.49
C SER A 63 2.18 -3.27 -18.95
N ALA A 64 1.75 -4.40 -18.38
CA ALA A 64 0.37 -4.81 -18.51
C ALA A 64 -0.53 -3.68 -17.96
N LEU A 65 -1.25 -2.99 -18.83
CA LEU A 65 -2.15 -1.88 -18.48
C LEU A 65 -3.15 -2.24 -17.36
N GLY A 66 -3.40 -3.53 -17.14
CA GLY A 66 -4.21 -4.02 -16.04
C GLY A 66 -3.61 -3.80 -14.65
N THR A 67 -2.28 -3.79 -14.48
CA THR A 67 -1.67 -3.72 -13.13
C THR A 67 -2.00 -2.43 -12.38
N PRO A 68 -1.84 -1.23 -12.95
CA PRO A 68 -2.24 0.02 -12.31
C PRO A 68 -3.74 0.08 -11.99
N VAL A 69 -4.59 -0.40 -12.91
CA VAL A 69 -6.05 -0.42 -12.73
C VAL A 69 -6.45 -1.38 -11.61
N VAL A 70 -5.87 -2.59 -11.57
CA VAL A 70 -6.11 -3.56 -10.48
C VAL A 70 -5.68 -3.00 -9.13
N ASN A 71 -4.56 -2.29 -9.05
CA ASN A 71 -4.10 -1.64 -7.82
C ASN A 71 -5.10 -0.58 -7.35
N LEU A 72 -5.61 0.24 -8.25
CA LEU A 72 -6.64 1.24 -7.93
C LEU A 72 -7.94 0.59 -7.45
N LEU A 73 -8.43 -0.42 -8.17
CA LEU A 73 -9.64 -1.16 -7.80
C LEU A 73 -9.48 -1.88 -6.46
N SER A 74 -8.30 -2.45 -6.20
CA SER A 74 -7.98 -3.08 -4.92
C SER A 74 -8.03 -2.08 -3.76
N THR A 75 -7.56 -0.85 -3.98
CA THR A 75 -7.64 0.24 -2.99
C THR A 75 -9.10 0.60 -2.71
N ILE A 76 -9.89 0.80 -3.75
CA ILE A 76 -11.32 1.12 -3.60
C ILE A 76 -12.04 -0.02 -2.88
N ALA A 77 -11.77 -1.28 -3.25
CA ALA A 77 -12.36 -2.45 -2.62
C ALA A 77 -11.95 -2.63 -1.15
N LYS A 78 -10.76 -2.16 -0.76
CA LYS A 78 -10.27 -2.27 0.62
C LYS A 78 -10.94 -1.28 1.57
N ALA A 79 -11.39 -0.12 1.09
CA ALA A 79 -12.01 0.91 1.92
C ALA A 79 -13.25 0.41 2.71
N PRO A 80 -14.22 -0.31 2.13
CA PRO A 80 -15.34 -0.89 2.88
C PRO A 80 -14.91 -1.82 4.01
N PHE A 81 -13.85 -2.62 3.82
CA PHE A 81 -13.34 -3.50 4.88
C PHE A 81 -12.81 -2.71 6.06
N LEU A 82 -12.07 -1.63 5.81
CA LEU A 82 -11.54 -0.75 6.85
C LEU A 82 -12.66 -0.01 7.60
N ILE A 83 -13.68 0.42 6.90
CA ILE A 83 -14.87 1.06 7.49
C ILE A 83 -15.61 0.05 8.38
N THR A 84 -15.78 -1.19 7.91
CA THR A 84 -16.40 -2.28 8.68
C THR A 84 -15.56 -2.66 9.90
N GLU A 85 -14.23 -2.77 9.75
CA GLU A 85 -13.30 -2.99 10.85
C GLU A 85 -13.46 -1.91 11.93
N ARG A 86 -13.53 -0.64 11.50
CA ARG A 86 -13.74 0.50 12.41
C ARG A 86 -15.09 0.44 13.12
N ALA A 87 -16.16 0.04 12.43
CA ALA A 87 -17.49 -0.15 13.02
C ALA A 87 -17.47 -1.25 14.09
N LEU A 88 -16.89 -2.41 13.79
CA LEU A 88 -16.76 -3.51 14.73
C LEU A 88 -15.97 -3.10 15.97
N LEU A 89 -14.84 -2.40 15.80
CA LEU A 89 -14.05 -1.87 16.91
C LEU A 89 -14.85 -0.91 17.77
N GLY A 90 -15.68 -0.05 17.17
CA GLY A 90 -16.57 0.86 17.91
C GLY A 90 -17.67 0.18 18.71
N LEU A 91 -18.04 -1.06 18.35
CA LEU A 91 -19.00 -1.90 19.06
C LEU A 91 -18.36 -2.76 20.15
N MET A 92 -17.05 -2.95 20.14
CA MET A 92 -16.35 -3.79 21.12
C MET A 92 -16.24 -3.07 22.47
N PRO A 93 -16.67 -3.71 23.59
CA PRO A 93 -16.56 -3.12 24.93
C PRO A 93 -15.11 -2.78 25.28
N GLY A 94 -14.91 -1.62 25.92
CA GLY A 94 -13.57 -1.19 26.37
C GLY A 94 -12.65 -0.66 25.27
N ASN A 95 -13.07 -0.65 24.01
CA ASN A 95 -12.28 -0.09 22.94
C ASN A 95 -12.31 1.46 22.95
N LYS A 96 -11.19 2.07 22.55
CA LYS A 96 -11.07 3.53 22.42
C LYS A 96 -11.72 4.10 21.17
N VAL A 97 -12.07 3.24 20.21
CA VAL A 97 -12.73 3.62 18.96
C VAL A 97 -14.17 4.03 19.25
N LYS A 98 -14.58 5.17 18.73
CA LYS A 98 -15.96 5.65 18.83
C LYS A 98 -16.74 5.25 17.57
N LEU A 99 -18.00 4.88 17.72
CA LEU A 99 -18.81 4.45 16.57
C LEU A 99 -18.91 5.52 15.46
N GLY A 100 -18.96 6.80 15.83
CA GLY A 100 -18.95 7.92 14.87
C GLY A 100 -17.66 8.04 14.03
N GLU A 101 -16.55 7.36 14.43
CA GLU A 101 -15.35 7.30 13.60
C GLU A 101 -15.59 6.56 12.28
N THR A 102 -16.55 5.65 12.24
CA THR A 102 -16.95 4.93 11.03
C THR A 102 -17.48 5.89 9.95
N THR A 103 -18.40 6.77 10.34
CA THR A 103 -18.95 7.81 9.45
C THR A 103 -17.87 8.83 9.07
N ALA A 104 -17.03 9.22 10.03
CA ALA A 104 -15.90 10.12 9.77
C ALA A 104 -14.91 9.50 8.76
N MET A 105 -14.59 8.21 8.89
CA MET A 105 -13.72 7.49 7.98
C MET A 105 -14.32 7.37 6.58
N MET A 106 -15.61 7.08 6.46
CA MET A 106 -16.33 7.05 5.19
C MET A 106 -16.28 8.43 4.51
N ARG A 107 -16.52 9.51 5.24
CA ARG A 107 -16.36 10.87 4.72
C ARG A 107 -14.93 11.12 4.24
N GLY A 108 -13.94 10.69 5.02
CA GLY A 108 -12.52 10.80 4.67
C GLY A 108 -12.14 10.05 3.38
N PHE A 109 -12.87 9.00 3.02
CA PHE A 109 -12.68 8.33 1.73
C PHE A 109 -13.00 9.27 0.56
N PHE A 110 -14.14 9.96 0.61
CA PHE A 110 -14.52 10.90 -0.45
C PHE A 110 -13.64 12.15 -0.47
N ASP A 111 -13.34 12.73 0.70
CA ASP A 111 -12.42 13.85 0.82
C ASP A 111 -11.02 13.49 0.26
N GLY A 112 -10.57 12.25 0.51
CA GLY A 112 -9.27 11.74 0.10
C GLY A 112 -9.11 11.53 -1.41
N ILE A 113 -10.20 11.37 -2.16
CA ILE A 113 -10.17 11.33 -3.63
C ILE A 113 -9.69 12.67 -4.19
N ALA A 114 -10.17 13.79 -3.63
CA ALA A 114 -9.73 15.12 -4.04
C ALA A 114 -8.24 15.33 -3.72
N ASP A 115 -7.80 15.00 -2.50
CA ASP A 115 -6.38 15.08 -2.12
C ASP A 115 -5.50 14.21 -3.03
N GLY A 116 -5.99 13.02 -3.36
CA GLY A 116 -5.28 12.03 -4.18
C GLY A 116 -4.85 12.54 -5.54
N ILE A 117 -5.59 13.48 -6.15
CA ILE A 117 -5.26 14.03 -7.46
C ILE A 117 -3.90 14.74 -7.43
N GLY A 118 -3.63 15.56 -6.41
CA GLY A 118 -2.33 16.24 -6.25
C GLY A 118 -1.19 15.24 -6.05
N PHE A 119 -1.41 14.20 -5.23
CA PHE A 119 -0.44 13.13 -5.01
C PHE A 119 -0.20 12.28 -6.25
N PHE A 120 -1.23 12.00 -7.05
CA PHE A 120 -1.09 11.32 -8.33
C PHE A 120 -0.19 12.11 -9.29
N GLN A 121 -0.46 13.41 -9.45
CA GLN A 121 0.31 14.28 -10.35
C GLN A 121 1.78 14.34 -9.92
N GLN A 122 2.04 14.50 -8.63
CA GLN A 122 3.40 14.56 -8.12
C GLN A 122 4.12 13.22 -8.22
N GLY A 123 3.44 12.11 -7.90
CA GLY A 123 3.97 10.74 -8.07
C GLY A 123 4.34 10.44 -9.51
N TRP A 124 3.49 10.85 -10.47
CA TRP A 124 3.78 10.75 -11.90
C TRP A 124 5.00 11.58 -12.30
N LYS A 125 5.08 12.83 -11.83
CA LYS A 125 6.18 13.75 -12.12
C LYS A 125 7.50 13.25 -11.57
N GLU A 126 7.54 12.84 -10.31
CA GLU A 126 8.75 12.37 -9.64
C GLU A 126 9.14 10.95 -10.08
N GLY A 127 8.17 10.11 -10.43
CA GLY A 127 8.38 8.72 -10.82
C GLY A 127 8.96 7.86 -9.69
N MET A 128 8.78 8.28 -8.44
CA MET A 128 9.26 7.58 -7.24
C MET A 128 8.29 7.83 -6.08
N PRO A 129 8.19 6.89 -5.12
CA PRO A 129 7.36 7.07 -3.93
C PRO A 129 7.69 8.35 -3.17
N LEU A 130 6.66 9.09 -2.76
CA LEU A 130 6.82 10.40 -2.12
C LEU A 130 7.21 10.28 -0.64
N ASP A 131 6.78 9.22 0.04
CA ASP A 131 6.94 9.01 1.48
C ASP A 131 7.44 7.61 1.86
N SER A 132 7.96 6.84 0.91
CA SER A 132 8.53 5.53 1.20
C SER A 132 9.86 5.30 0.48
N THR A 133 10.72 4.54 1.13
CA THR A 133 11.95 4.00 0.57
C THR A 133 11.70 2.57 0.12
N VAL A 134 10.92 2.38 -0.93
CA VAL A 134 10.66 1.05 -1.44
C VAL A 134 11.88 0.56 -2.19
N VAL A 135 12.61 -0.35 -1.59
CA VAL A 135 13.81 -0.96 -2.18
C VAL A 135 13.45 -1.91 -3.32
N ASP A 136 12.26 -2.50 -3.29
CA ASP A 136 11.80 -3.48 -4.28
C ASP A 136 11.75 -2.95 -5.71
N THR A 137 11.51 -1.64 -5.87
CA THR A 137 11.31 -1.01 -7.17
C THR A 137 12.33 0.08 -7.49
N THR A 138 13.37 0.23 -6.68
CA THR A 138 14.38 1.29 -6.88
C THR A 138 15.13 1.18 -8.21
N MET A 139 15.19 0.00 -8.79
CA MET A 139 15.81 -0.22 -10.10
C MET A 139 14.85 0.08 -11.28
N GLY A 140 13.57 0.32 -11.02
CA GLY A 140 12.56 0.56 -12.06
C GLY A 140 12.23 2.02 -12.34
N PHE A 141 12.97 2.99 -11.78
CA PHE A 141 12.60 4.41 -11.85
C PHE A 141 13.18 5.20 -13.04
N GLY A 142 13.60 4.56 -14.10
CA GLY A 142 14.02 5.24 -15.34
C GLY A 142 15.39 5.90 -15.26
N ARG A 143 16.19 5.63 -14.25
CA ARG A 143 17.48 6.29 -14.07
C ARG A 143 18.62 5.66 -14.84
N SER A 144 18.56 4.35 -15.07
CA SER A 144 19.58 3.63 -15.83
C SER A 144 19.32 3.67 -17.34
N VAL A 145 18.09 3.94 -17.76
CA VAL A 145 17.71 4.06 -19.19
C VAL A 145 17.95 5.47 -19.75
N THR A 146 18.36 6.44 -18.94
CA THR A 146 18.49 7.84 -19.37
C THR A 146 19.91 8.30 -19.65
N SER A 147 20.89 7.40 -19.76
CA SER A 147 22.31 7.75 -19.87
C SER A 147 22.79 8.10 -21.29
N GLY A 148 22.09 7.66 -22.34
CA GLY A 148 22.42 7.93 -23.73
C GLY A 148 21.39 8.79 -24.48
N PRO A 149 21.71 9.35 -25.65
CA PRO A 149 20.79 10.19 -26.42
C PRO A 149 19.56 9.41 -26.92
N ILE A 150 19.75 8.18 -27.39
CA ILE A 150 18.66 7.30 -27.85
C ILE A 150 17.81 6.86 -26.66
N GLU A 151 18.47 6.51 -25.55
CA GLU A 151 17.82 6.08 -24.31
C GLU A 151 16.95 7.20 -23.73
N LYS A 152 17.41 8.46 -23.79
CA LYS A 152 16.60 9.62 -23.38
C LYS A 152 15.32 9.79 -24.23
N ALA A 153 15.38 9.48 -25.51
CA ALA A 153 14.20 9.58 -26.40
C ALA A 153 13.13 8.51 -26.08
N VAL A 154 13.52 7.30 -25.71
CA VAL A 154 12.60 6.20 -25.41
C VAL A 154 12.22 6.09 -23.92
N ALA A 155 12.96 6.75 -23.04
CA ALA A 155 12.75 6.72 -21.59
C ALA A 155 11.30 7.04 -21.16
N PRO A 156 10.59 8.04 -21.73
CA PRO A 156 9.22 8.33 -21.36
C PRO A 156 8.27 7.13 -21.55
N VAL A 157 8.46 6.39 -22.64
CA VAL A 157 7.62 5.21 -22.96
C VAL A 157 7.96 4.05 -22.04
N VAL A 158 9.25 3.76 -21.86
CA VAL A 158 9.73 2.64 -21.03
C VAL A 158 9.38 2.84 -19.56
N THR A 159 9.41 4.07 -19.06
CA THR A 159 9.16 4.37 -17.64
C THR A 159 7.69 4.68 -17.31
N ALA A 160 6.84 4.89 -18.31
CA ALA A 160 5.43 5.23 -18.11
C ALA A 160 4.68 4.22 -17.22
N PRO A 161 4.83 2.89 -17.39
CA PRO A 161 4.14 1.92 -16.53
C PRO A 161 4.53 2.05 -15.05
N THR A 162 5.82 2.21 -14.77
CA THR A 162 6.31 2.40 -13.39
C THR A 162 5.80 3.72 -12.81
N LYS A 163 5.82 4.81 -13.59
CA LYS A 163 5.26 6.10 -13.17
C LYS A 163 3.77 6.01 -12.89
N ALA A 164 3.00 5.31 -13.72
CA ALA A 164 1.58 5.08 -13.50
C ALA A 164 1.34 4.32 -12.19
N SER A 165 2.10 3.26 -11.93
CA SER A 165 1.99 2.48 -10.70
C SER A 165 2.32 3.33 -9.46
N VAL A 166 3.39 4.13 -9.52
CA VAL A 166 3.75 5.07 -8.43
C VAL A 166 2.65 6.10 -8.21
N ALA A 167 2.15 6.72 -9.28
CA ALA A 167 1.11 7.74 -9.20
C ALA A 167 -0.18 7.19 -8.56
N ILE A 168 -0.62 6.00 -8.96
CA ILE A 168 -1.79 5.33 -8.38
C ILE A 168 -1.56 4.94 -6.92
N ASP A 169 -0.36 4.52 -6.59
CA ASP A 169 -0.01 4.19 -5.22
C ASP A 169 -0.05 5.42 -4.31
N GLU A 170 0.51 6.56 -4.76
CA GLU A 170 0.45 7.81 -4.01
C GLU A 170 -0.97 8.36 -3.89
N PHE A 171 -1.79 8.24 -4.95
CA PHE A 171 -3.23 8.51 -4.90
C PHE A 171 -3.92 7.67 -3.83
N SER A 172 -3.65 6.37 -3.81
CA SER A 172 -4.22 5.43 -2.84
C SER A 172 -3.83 5.77 -1.40
N LYS A 173 -2.56 6.09 -1.19
CA LYS A 173 -2.05 6.52 0.13
C LYS A 173 -2.73 7.81 0.62
N ALA A 174 -2.98 8.77 -0.28
CA ALA A 174 -3.67 10.00 0.07
C ALA A 174 -5.10 9.73 0.58
N ILE A 175 -5.84 8.85 -0.10
CA ILE A 175 -7.17 8.41 0.34
C ILE A 175 -7.09 7.82 1.75
N PHE A 176 -6.22 6.84 1.97
CA PHE A 176 -6.12 6.19 3.28
C PHE A 176 -5.64 7.15 4.39
N ARG A 177 -4.74 8.09 4.08
CA ARG A 177 -4.36 9.16 5.02
C ARG A 177 -5.55 10.01 5.43
N ARG A 178 -6.37 10.45 4.48
CA ARG A 178 -7.56 11.26 4.75
C ARG A 178 -8.62 10.47 5.54
N MET A 179 -8.83 9.21 5.21
CA MET A 179 -9.71 8.32 5.97
C MET A 179 -9.29 8.25 7.45
N GLN A 180 -8.01 7.99 7.70
CA GLN A 180 -7.49 7.88 9.06
C GLN A 180 -7.49 9.23 9.78
N LEU A 181 -7.16 10.34 9.09
CA LEU A 181 -7.22 11.68 9.66
C LEU A 181 -8.63 12.01 10.14
N ASN A 182 -9.66 11.79 9.31
CA ASN A 182 -11.03 12.08 9.67
C ASN A 182 -11.50 11.26 10.88
N ALA A 183 -11.15 9.96 10.93
CA ALA A 183 -11.47 9.11 12.08
C ALA A 183 -10.77 9.61 13.36
N LYS A 184 -9.49 9.96 13.28
CA LYS A 184 -8.73 10.49 14.41
C LYS A 184 -9.21 11.88 14.84
N ALA A 185 -9.50 12.77 13.90
CA ALA A 185 -10.08 14.07 14.19
C ALA A 185 -11.38 13.96 14.98
N TYR A 186 -12.26 13.03 14.59
CA TYR A 186 -13.48 12.74 15.32
C TYR A 186 -13.18 12.27 16.76
N ARG A 187 -12.29 11.27 16.90
CA ARG A 187 -11.91 10.77 18.22
C ARG A 187 -11.35 11.87 19.12
N ILE A 188 -10.42 12.67 18.60
CA ILE A 188 -9.82 13.78 19.35
C ILE A 188 -10.90 14.76 19.79
N ALA A 189 -11.74 15.24 18.88
CA ALA A 189 -12.81 16.20 19.19
C ALA A 189 -13.76 15.67 20.28
N GLN A 190 -14.11 14.37 20.22
CA GLN A 190 -15.00 13.75 21.20
C GLN A 190 -14.33 13.45 22.55
N SER A 191 -12.99 13.43 22.60
CA SER A 191 -12.23 13.09 23.82
C SER A 191 -11.64 14.30 24.52
N LEU A 192 -11.61 15.48 23.88
CA LEU A 192 -11.09 16.70 24.48
C LEU A 192 -11.96 17.14 25.65
N PRO A 193 -11.35 17.55 26.79
CA PRO A 193 -12.04 18.26 27.86
C PRO A 193 -12.61 19.59 27.36
N GLU A 194 -13.70 20.05 27.97
CA GLU A 194 -14.41 21.25 27.51
C GLU A 194 -13.56 22.53 27.58
N ASP A 195 -12.71 22.64 28.58
CA ASP A 195 -11.74 23.73 28.75
C ASP A 195 -10.73 23.83 27.58
N LYS A 196 -10.46 22.71 26.89
CA LYS A 196 -9.53 22.62 25.76
C LYS A 196 -10.21 22.79 24.40
N LEU A 197 -11.52 22.90 24.35
CA LEU A 197 -12.26 23.15 23.11
C LEU A 197 -12.10 24.61 22.61
N GLY A 198 -11.62 25.53 23.48
CA GLY A 198 -11.40 26.92 23.10
C GLY A 198 -12.67 27.67 22.67
N GLY A 199 -13.81 27.33 23.27
CA GLY A 199 -15.13 27.91 22.94
C GLY A 199 -15.82 27.27 21.74
N LEU A 200 -15.21 26.28 21.10
CA LEU A 200 -15.83 25.53 19.99
C LEU A 200 -16.68 24.39 20.52
N THR A 201 -17.72 24.05 19.77
CA THR A 201 -18.43 22.79 19.96
C THR A 201 -17.57 21.61 19.49
N ARG A 202 -17.92 20.39 19.91
CA ARG A 202 -17.22 19.16 19.46
C ARG A 202 -17.26 18.99 17.96
N ASP A 203 -18.36 19.35 17.30
CA ASP A 203 -18.53 19.25 15.85
C ASP A 203 -17.70 20.31 15.10
N GLU A 204 -17.62 21.53 15.64
CA GLU A 204 -16.73 22.58 15.10
C GLU A 204 -15.25 22.18 15.27
N MET A 205 -14.87 21.63 16.42
CA MET A 205 -13.52 21.11 16.65
C MET A 205 -13.20 19.97 15.67
N TYR A 206 -14.12 19.00 15.49
CA TYR A 206 -13.97 17.95 14.49
C TYR A 206 -13.78 18.53 13.09
N THR A 207 -14.62 19.49 12.71
CA THR A 207 -14.52 20.15 11.40
C THR A 207 -13.19 20.84 11.23
N LYS A 208 -12.71 21.59 12.22
CA LYS A 208 -11.41 22.25 12.21
C LYS A 208 -10.26 21.26 12.01
N LEU A 209 -10.28 20.14 12.74
CA LEU A 209 -9.20 19.14 12.70
C LEU A 209 -9.19 18.37 11.36
N ARG A 210 -10.36 18.02 10.81
CA ARG A 210 -10.44 17.25 9.56
C ARG A 210 -10.17 18.09 8.30
N THR A 211 -10.36 19.42 8.37
CA THR A 211 -10.13 20.33 7.23
C THR A 211 -8.68 20.80 7.12
N VAL A 212 -7.78 20.27 7.94
CA VAL A 212 -6.34 20.51 7.74
C VAL A 212 -5.96 20.10 6.32
N ASP A 213 -5.28 20.99 5.64
CA ASP A 213 -4.85 20.75 4.27
C ASP A 213 -3.72 19.72 4.25
N ILE A 214 -4.04 18.54 3.72
CA ILE A 214 -3.08 17.46 3.45
C ILE A 214 -3.03 17.12 1.96
N SER A 215 -3.55 17.99 1.10
CA SER A 215 -3.60 17.78 -0.36
C SER A 215 -2.31 18.17 -1.08
N ASP A 216 -1.46 19.01 -0.45
CA ASP A 216 -0.23 19.48 -1.07
C ASP A 216 0.93 18.51 -0.84
N PRO A 217 1.36 17.75 -1.87
CA PRO A 217 2.46 16.81 -1.79
C PRO A 217 3.84 17.48 -1.99
N THR A 218 3.91 18.78 -2.15
CA THR A 218 5.19 19.47 -2.38
C THR A 218 6.07 19.43 -1.14
N LYS A 219 7.36 19.56 -1.35
CA LYS A 219 8.37 19.45 -0.30
C LYS A 219 8.99 20.80 -0.02
N ILE A 220 8.99 21.19 1.25
CA ILE A 220 9.72 22.37 1.74
C ILE A 220 10.79 21.87 2.72
N GLY A 221 12.05 22.08 2.36
CA GLY A 221 13.16 21.52 3.13
C GLY A 221 13.16 19.98 3.08
N ASN A 222 13.07 19.35 4.24
CA ASN A 222 13.09 17.89 4.37
C ASN A 222 11.69 17.26 4.51
N GLU A 223 10.63 18.06 4.61
CA GLU A 223 9.27 17.61 4.86
C GLU A 223 8.31 18.07 3.79
N ARG A 224 7.22 17.32 3.63
CA ARG A 224 6.10 17.71 2.79
C ARG A 224 5.25 18.78 3.52
N VAL A 225 4.64 19.70 2.78
CA VAL A 225 3.80 20.76 3.35
C VAL A 225 2.73 20.17 4.27
N TRP A 226 2.03 19.12 3.83
CA TRP A 226 0.99 18.50 4.65
C TRP A 226 1.52 17.88 5.96
N GLN A 227 2.77 17.43 5.99
CA GLN A 227 3.39 16.91 7.23
C GLN A 227 3.65 18.02 8.23
N GLN A 228 4.08 19.18 7.75
CA GLN A 228 4.30 20.35 8.60
C GLN A 228 3.00 20.85 9.22
N GLU A 229 1.91 20.91 8.43
CA GLU A 229 0.60 21.31 8.93
C GLU A 229 0.07 20.34 10.00
N LEU A 230 0.22 19.04 9.79
CA LEU A 230 -0.20 18.04 10.79
C LEU A 230 0.66 18.06 12.06
N LYS A 231 1.96 18.31 11.95
CA LYS A 231 2.85 18.41 13.12
C LYS A 231 2.46 19.54 14.07
N LYS A 232 1.85 20.63 13.55
CA LYS A 232 1.30 21.71 14.39
C LYS A 232 0.16 21.22 15.30
N LEU A 233 -0.57 20.17 14.86
CA LEU A 233 -1.64 19.56 15.65
C LEU A 233 -1.11 18.51 16.62
N SER A 234 -0.33 17.57 16.11
CA SER A 234 0.30 16.50 16.89
C SER A 234 1.45 15.89 16.10
N PRO A 235 2.67 15.84 16.64
CA PRO A 235 3.82 15.20 15.98
C PRO A 235 3.58 13.73 15.64
N ASP A 236 2.93 12.98 16.54
CA ASP A 236 2.67 11.55 16.38
C ASP A 236 1.65 11.25 15.27
N LEU A 237 0.77 12.21 14.96
CA LEU A 237 -0.28 12.03 13.97
C LEU A 237 0.29 11.81 12.56
N VAL A 238 1.38 12.50 12.22
CA VAL A 238 2.06 12.35 10.92
C VAL A 238 2.54 10.91 10.73
N ASP A 239 3.25 10.37 11.71
CA ASP A 239 3.78 9.01 11.63
C ASP A 239 2.66 7.97 11.59
N GLU A 240 1.59 8.20 12.35
CA GLU A 240 0.43 7.32 12.33
C GLU A 240 -0.23 7.29 10.95
N LEU A 241 -0.45 8.44 10.30
CA LEU A 241 -1.08 8.52 8.99
C LEU A 241 -0.20 7.90 7.90
N ILE A 242 1.12 8.14 7.94
CA ILE A 242 2.08 7.53 7.02
C ILE A 242 2.06 6.01 7.18
N ASN A 243 2.19 5.52 8.41
CA ASN A 243 2.20 4.08 8.68
C ASN A 243 0.89 3.42 8.29
N PHE A 244 -0.25 4.05 8.61
CA PHE A 244 -1.56 3.54 8.21
C PHE A 244 -1.65 3.42 6.68
N SER A 245 -1.31 4.47 5.94
CA SER A 245 -1.38 4.44 4.47
C SER A 245 -0.45 3.38 3.87
N LYS A 246 0.78 3.21 4.40
CA LYS A 246 1.71 2.16 3.95
C LYS A 246 1.20 0.75 4.21
N ILE A 247 0.53 0.52 5.34
CA ILE A 247 -0.09 -0.78 5.63
C ILE A 247 -1.19 -1.07 4.62
N GLN A 248 -2.04 -0.06 4.33
CA GLN A 248 -3.18 -0.25 3.44
C GLN A 248 -2.77 -0.43 1.96
N THR A 249 -1.61 0.10 1.56
CA THR A 249 -1.04 -0.07 0.21
C THR A 249 0.04 -1.16 0.14
N PHE A 250 0.13 -2.04 1.14
CA PHE A 250 1.09 -3.15 1.20
C PHE A 250 2.57 -2.74 1.15
N GLN A 251 2.87 -1.51 1.56
CA GLN A 251 4.22 -0.95 1.57
C GLN A 251 4.88 -0.91 2.95
N GLN A 252 4.26 -1.54 3.94
CA GLN A 252 4.86 -1.66 5.26
C GLN A 252 6.22 -2.37 5.21
N GLU A 253 7.08 -2.07 6.18
CA GLU A 253 8.39 -2.68 6.28
C GLU A 253 8.27 -4.21 6.46
N LEU A 254 9.17 -4.93 5.78
CA LEU A 254 9.31 -6.36 5.97
C LEU A 254 10.06 -6.61 7.28
N GLY A 255 9.65 -7.63 8.03
CA GLY A 255 10.43 -8.11 9.16
C GLY A 255 11.76 -8.76 8.71
N GLU A 256 12.53 -9.31 9.63
CA GLU A 256 13.87 -9.87 9.39
C GLU A 256 13.92 -10.85 8.20
N ILE A 257 12.94 -11.75 8.10
CA ILE A 257 12.87 -12.75 7.02
C ILE A 257 12.74 -12.06 5.66
N GLY A 258 11.84 -11.08 5.54
CA GLY A 258 11.65 -10.38 4.28
C GLY A 258 12.87 -9.52 3.90
N ASN A 259 13.51 -8.89 4.88
CA ASN A 259 14.76 -8.17 4.64
C ASN A 259 15.91 -9.11 4.22
N MET A 260 15.93 -10.34 4.75
CA MET A 260 16.90 -11.36 4.30
C MET A 260 16.64 -11.74 2.83
N MET A 261 15.39 -11.91 2.41
CA MET A 261 15.03 -12.16 1.01
C MET A 261 15.44 -11.00 0.10
N LEU A 262 15.22 -9.75 0.51
CA LEU A 262 15.68 -8.57 -0.24
C LEU A 262 17.20 -8.53 -0.38
N ARG A 263 17.94 -8.87 0.67
CA ARG A 263 19.39 -8.99 0.63
C ARG A 263 19.86 -10.10 -0.32
N ALA A 264 19.20 -11.26 -0.29
CA ALA A 264 19.51 -12.35 -1.20
C ALA A 264 19.29 -11.92 -2.66
N LYS A 265 18.17 -11.25 -2.97
CA LYS A 265 17.90 -10.69 -4.30
C LYS A 265 18.97 -9.66 -4.72
N ALA A 266 19.44 -8.82 -3.81
CA ALA A 266 20.48 -7.85 -4.10
C ALA A 266 21.85 -8.50 -4.37
N LYS A 267 22.14 -9.67 -3.75
CA LYS A 267 23.36 -10.44 -3.98
C LYS A 267 23.34 -11.28 -5.26
N VAL A 268 22.15 -11.69 -5.68
CA VAL A 268 21.93 -12.52 -6.88
C VAL A 268 20.97 -11.76 -7.81
N PRO A 269 21.50 -10.89 -8.68
CA PRO A 269 20.68 -10.05 -9.56
C PRO A 269 19.73 -10.82 -10.47
N GLU A 270 20.06 -12.07 -10.79
CA GLU A 270 19.23 -12.96 -11.60
C GLU A 270 17.88 -13.26 -10.94
N LEU A 271 17.77 -13.16 -9.62
CA LEU A 271 16.50 -13.31 -8.91
C LEU A 271 15.47 -12.25 -9.28
N VAL A 272 15.89 -11.14 -9.88
CA VAL A 272 14.95 -10.13 -10.39
C VAL A 272 14.06 -10.68 -11.50
N PHE A 273 14.54 -11.66 -12.27
CA PHE A 273 13.76 -12.29 -13.33
C PHE A 273 12.72 -13.29 -12.81
N ILE A 274 12.96 -13.85 -11.62
CA ILE A 274 12.08 -14.84 -11.00
C ILE A 274 11.13 -14.19 -10.00
N ALA A 275 11.65 -13.27 -9.18
CA ALA A 275 10.91 -12.58 -8.13
C ALA A 275 11.17 -11.06 -8.19
N PRO A 276 10.62 -10.34 -9.18
CA PRO A 276 10.83 -8.91 -9.33
C PRO A 276 10.31 -8.13 -8.13
N PHE A 277 9.24 -8.61 -7.50
CA PHE A 277 8.61 -8.01 -6.33
C PHE A 277 8.60 -9.00 -5.16
N ILE A 278 9.08 -8.59 -4.00
CA ILE A 278 9.10 -9.40 -2.76
C ILE A 278 8.20 -8.76 -1.70
N LYS A 279 8.30 -7.45 -1.53
CA LYS A 279 7.67 -6.72 -0.43
C LYS A 279 6.14 -6.77 -0.51
N THR A 280 5.59 -6.42 -1.66
CA THR A 280 4.14 -6.37 -1.87
C THR A 280 3.47 -7.73 -1.73
N PRO A 281 3.92 -8.82 -2.40
CA PRO A 281 3.31 -10.14 -2.22
C PRO A 281 3.32 -10.64 -0.78
N ILE A 282 4.42 -10.45 -0.06
CA ILE A 282 4.51 -10.85 1.36
C ILE A 282 3.51 -10.06 2.21
N ASN A 283 3.37 -8.76 1.98
CA ASN A 283 2.45 -7.92 2.74
C ASN A 283 0.98 -8.23 2.40
N ILE A 284 0.66 -8.52 1.13
CA ILE A 284 -0.67 -9.02 0.73
C ILE A 284 -1.00 -10.33 1.45
N LEU A 285 -0.05 -11.29 1.47
CA LEU A 285 -0.25 -12.55 2.16
C LEU A 285 -0.47 -12.37 3.66
N LYS A 286 0.32 -11.50 4.31
CA LYS A 286 0.15 -11.17 5.73
C LYS A 286 -1.22 -10.55 6.00
N ASP A 287 -1.66 -9.64 5.14
CA ASP A 287 -2.96 -8.99 5.27
C ASP A 287 -4.09 -10.01 5.13
N ALA A 288 -4.07 -10.86 4.08
CA ALA A 288 -5.05 -11.94 3.89
C ALA A 288 -5.10 -12.91 5.07
N LEU A 289 -3.94 -13.36 5.56
CA LEU A 289 -3.84 -14.24 6.73
C LEU A 289 -4.39 -13.58 8.00
N SER A 290 -4.34 -12.25 8.13
CA SER A 290 -4.93 -11.56 9.27
C SER A 290 -6.46 -11.70 9.32
N TYR A 291 -7.12 -11.73 8.18
CA TYR A 291 -8.56 -12.01 8.06
C TYR A 291 -8.89 -13.50 8.25
N ALA A 292 -7.94 -14.40 7.99
CA ALA A 292 -8.08 -15.83 8.27
C ALA A 292 -7.78 -16.22 9.74
N GLY A 293 -7.59 -15.22 10.62
CA GLY A 293 -7.37 -15.44 12.06
C GLY A 293 -5.91 -15.46 12.49
N ALA A 294 -4.94 -15.56 11.58
CA ALA A 294 -3.52 -15.52 11.93
C ALA A 294 -3.12 -14.19 12.61
N GLY A 295 -3.87 -13.11 12.39
CA GLY A 295 -3.67 -11.80 13.03
C GLY A 295 -3.58 -11.87 14.57
N LEU A 296 -4.32 -12.78 15.18
CA LEU A 296 -4.30 -13.00 16.64
C LEU A 296 -2.91 -13.42 17.17
N PHE A 297 -2.08 -14.01 16.33
CA PHE A 297 -0.74 -14.52 16.67
C PHE A 297 0.38 -13.67 16.09
N MET A 298 0.08 -12.78 15.13
CA MET A 298 1.09 -11.95 14.47
C MET A 298 1.64 -10.87 15.42
N LYS A 299 2.96 -10.67 15.38
CA LYS A 299 3.66 -9.60 16.13
C LYS A 299 3.15 -8.20 15.76
N SER A 300 2.72 -7.99 14.51
CA SER A 300 2.18 -6.72 14.02
C SER A 300 0.89 -6.28 14.75
N PHE A 301 0.17 -7.21 15.36
CA PHE A 301 -1.02 -6.95 16.16
C PHE A 301 -0.77 -7.00 17.68
N LYS A 302 0.50 -7.03 18.10
CA LYS A 302 0.81 -6.94 19.54
C LYS A 302 0.29 -5.62 20.10
N GLY A 303 -0.57 -5.70 21.13
CA GLY A 303 -1.25 -4.53 21.72
C GLY A 303 -2.49 -4.03 20.94
N ARG A 304 -2.88 -4.70 19.84
CA ARG A 304 -4.06 -4.38 19.01
C ARG A 304 -4.83 -5.67 18.67
N ARG A 305 -5.07 -6.51 19.70
CA ARG A 305 -5.75 -7.81 19.52
C ARG A 305 -7.22 -7.66 19.12
N ASP A 306 -7.84 -6.57 19.52
CA ASP A 306 -9.17 -6.15 19.09
C ASP A 306 -9.26 -5.94 17.57
N GLU A 307 -8.26 -5.30 16.96
CA GLU A 307 -8.20 -5.17 15.49
C GLU A 307 -8.06 -6.55 14.82
N ALA A 308 -7.23 -7.44 15.36
CA ALA A 308 -7.11 -8.80 14.84
C ALA A 308 -8.42 -9.58 14.96
N ALA A 309 -9.16 -9.40 16.06
CA ALA A 309 -10.47 -10.01 16.26
C ALA A 309 -11.53 -9.43 15.29
N ALA A 310 -11.54 -8.12 15.06
CA ALA A 310 -12.43 -7.50 14.09
C ALA A 310 -12.18 -8.04 12.67
N ARG A 311 -10.91 -8.20 12.28
CA ARG A 311 -10.54 -8.79 10.98
C ARG A 311 -10.97 -10.25 10.87
N LEU A 312 -10.79 -11.04 11.91
CA LEU A 312 -11.28 -12.43 11.94
C LEU A 312 -12.80 -12.51 11.76
N LEU A 313 -13.56 -11.62 12.41
CA LEU A 313 -15.03 -11.57 12.25
C LEU A 313 -15.43 -11.24 10.81
N ILE A 314 -14.75 -10.28 10.18
CA ILE A 314 -14.96 -9.94 8.77
C ILE A 314 -14.64 -11.15 7.89
N GLY A 315 -13.49 -11.78 8.09
CA GLY A 315 -13.06 -12.94 7.30
C GLY A 315 -13.99 -14.14 7.46
N ALA A 316 -14.45 -14.42 8.69
CA ALA A 316 -15.46 -15.46 8.95
C ALA A 316 -16.80 -15.15 8.27
N GLY A 317 -17.25 -13.90 8.33
CA GLY A 317 -18.45 -13.45 7.62
C GLY A 317 -18.36 -13.65 6.10
N LEU A 318 -17.24 -13.22 5.50
CA LEU A 318 -16.98 -13.41 4.06
C LEU A 318 -16.92 -14.90 3.68
N THR A 319 -16.26 -15.72 4.49
CA THR A 319 -16.19 -17.16 4.26
C THR A 319 -17.58 -17.79 4.33
N GLY A 320 -18.40 -17.38 5.30
CA GLY A 320 -19.78 -17.82 5.41
C GLY A 320 -20.65 -17.41 4.21
N MET A 321 -20.51 -16.16 3.76
CA MET A 321 -21.19 -15.67 2.55
C MET A 321 -20.76 -16.42 1.29
N ALA A 322 -19.44 -16.66 1.13
CA ALA A 322 -18.91 -17.42 0.01
C ALA A 322 -19.41 -18.89 0.04
N ALA A 323 -19.38 -19.53 1.21
CA ALA A 323 -19.90 -20.90 1.38
C ALA A 323 -21.40 -20.97 1.02
N LYS A 324 -22.19 -19.99 1.50
CA LYS A 324 -23.61 -19.91 1.11
C LYS A 324 -23.76 -19.73 -0.41
N ALA A 325 -23.00 -18.83 -1.02
CA ALA A 325 -23.05 -18.59 -2.47
C ALA A 325 -22.67 -19.84 -3.29
N VAL A 326 -21.74 -20.68 -2.80
CA VAL A 326 -21.40 -21.98 -3.39
C VAL A 326 -22.59 -22.95 -3.26
N ILE A 327 -23.19 -23.05 -2.07
CA ILE A 327 -24.37 -23.92 -1.83
C ILE A 327 -25.55 -23.50 -2.73
N ASP A 328 -25.78 -22.20 -2.85
CA ASP A 328 -26.82 -21.61 -3.70
C ASP A 328 -26.47 -21.65 -5.20
N GLN A 329 -25.31 -22.24 -5.58
CA GLN A 329 -24.78 -22.31 -6.96
C GLN A 329 -24.58 -20.92 -7.62
N ASN A 330 -24.38 -19.91 -6.83
CA ASN A 330 -24.14 -18.52 -7.27
C ASN A 330 -22.64 -18.17 -7.30
N LEU A 331 -21.74 -19.06 -6.87
CA LEU A 331 -20.30 -18.89 -6.91
C LEU A 331 -19.64 -20.14 -7.45
N THR A 332 -18.80 -19.98 -8.48
CA THR A 332 -18.09 -21.09 -9.13
C THR A 332 -16.59 -20.95 -8.93
N GLY A 333 -15.89 -22.07 -8.77
CA GLY A 333 -14.44 -22.17 -8.85
C GLY A 333 -13.97 -22.58 -10.23
N SER A 334 -12.82 -23.30 -10.32
CA SER A 334 -12.37 -23.95 -11.54
C SER A 334 -13.34 -25.05 -11.97
N TYR A 335 -13.39 -25.34 -13.26
CA TYR A 335 -14.15 -26.48 -13.75
C TYR A 335 -13.68 -27.78 -13.07
N PRO A 336 -14.61 -28.70 -12.81
CA PRO A 336 -14.25 -30.03 -12.32
C PRO A 336 -13.27 -30.71 -13.24
N LYS A 337 -12.39 -31.53 -12.66
CA LYS A 337 -11.47 -32.41 -13.46
C LYS A 337 -12.20 -33.52 -14.20
N ASP A 338 -13.37 -33.90 -13.72
CA ASP A 338 -14.23 -34.89 -14.37
C ASP A 338 -14.79 -34.33 -15.68
N PRO A 339 -14.54 -34.96 -16.83
CA PRO A 339 -14.97 -34.47 -18.14
C PRO A 339 -16.50 -34.31 -18.24
N GLY A 340 -17.28 -35.27 -17.72
CA GLY A 340 -18.72 -35.22 -17.82
C GLY A 340 -19.35 -34.10 -17.04
N ARG A 341 -18.84 -33.83 -15.83
CA ARG A 341 -19.28 -32.65 -15.03
C ARG A 341 -18.86 -31.32 -15.66
N ARG A 342 -17.67 -31.28 -16.25
CA ARG A 342 -17.17 -30.11 -16.97
C ARG A 342 -18.08 -29.81 -18.18
N GLU A 343 -18.38 -30.78 -19.00
CA GLU A 343 -19.25 -30.63 -20.16
C GLU A 343 -20.66 -30.17 -19.76
N ALA A 344 -21.21 -30.75 -18.68
CA ALA A 344 -22.50 -30.35 -18.14
C ALA A 344 -22.51 -28.86 -17.71
N MET A 345 -21.47 -28.39 -17.05
CA MET A 345 -21.37 -26.97 -16.67
C MET A 345 -21.26 -26.07 -17.90
N ILE A 346 -20.46 -26.45 -18.89
CA ILE A 346 -20.32 -25.68 -20.15
C ILE A 346 -21.65 -25.64 -20.88
N ALA A 347 -22.36 -26.79 -21.01
CA ALA A 347 -23.68 -26.85 -21.64
C ALA A 347 -24.74 -26.00 -20.91
N ALA A 348 -24.66 -25.95 -19.59
CA ALA A 348 -25.50 -25.09 -18.75
C ALA A 348 -25.09 -23.60 -18.77
N LYS A 349 -24.04 -23.22 -19.52
CA LYS A 349 -23.46 -21.86 -19.57
C LYS A 349 -23.05 -21.32 -18.19
N ILE A 350 -22.57 -22.19 -17.31
CA ILE A 350 -22.05 -21.85 -16.01
C ILE A 350 -20.53 -21.60 -16.16
N PRO A 351 -20.06 -20.36 -16.09
CA PRO A 351 -18.64 -20.06 -16.25
C PRO A 351 -17.83 -20.44 -15.02
N GLU A 352 -16.52 -20.71 -15.21
CA GLU A 352 -15.59 -20.85 -14.09
C GLU A 352 -15.24 -19.49 -13.46
N TYR A 353 -14.80 -19.51 -12.21
CA TYR A 353 -14.33 -18.32 -11.45
C TYR A 353 -15.29 -17.13 -11.55
N SER A 354 -16.58 -17.38 -11.33
CA SER A 354 -17.60 -16.37 -11.50
C SER A 354 -18.61 -16.35 -10.36
N VAL A 355 -19.20 -15.18 -10.13
CA VAL A 355 -20.30 -14.97 -9.19
C VAL A 355 -21.54 -14.56 -9.97
N LYS A 356 -22.67 -15.15 -9.62
CA LYS A 356 -23.98 -14.83 -10.19
C LYS A 356 -24.65 -13.75 -9.37
N ILE A 357 -24.99 -12.64 -10.00
CA ILE A 357 -25.76 -11.53 -9.40
C ILE A 357 -27.02 -11.32 -10.24
N GLY A 358 -28.17 -11.64 -9.66
CA GLY A 358 -29.41 -11.76 -10.44
C GLY A 358 -29.25 -12.89 -11.46
N ASP A 359 -29.48 -12.59 -12.74
CA ASP A 359 -29.36 -13.54 -13.83
C ASP A 359 -28.02 -13.46 -14.59
N THR A 360 -27.10 -12.61 -14.13
CA THR A 360 -25.83 -12.33 -14.83
C THR A 360 -24.66 -12.91 -14.06
N TRP A 361 -23.75 -13.57 -14.79
CA TRP A 361 -22.48 -14.07 -14.27
C TRP A 361 -21.39 -13.02 -14.44
N TYR A 362 -20.67 -12.71 -13.37
CA TYR A 362 -19.52 -11.80 -13.34
C TYR A 362 -18.26 -12.59 -13.00
N SER A 363 -17.31 -12.63 -13.91
CA SER A 363 -16.04 -13.32 -13.68
C SER A 363 -15.17 -12.53 -12.71
N TYR A 364 -14.59 -13.24 -11.73
CA TYR A 364 -13.55 -12.76 -10.86
C TYR A 364 -12.19 -13.39 -11.20
N ALA A 365 -12.12 -14.18 -12.28
CA ALA A 365 -10.86 -14.62 -12.82
C ALA A 365 -10.00 -13.39 -13.16
N ARG A 366 -8.72 -13.47 -12.81
CA ARG A 366 -7.79 -12.42 -13.21
C ARG A 366 -7.79 -12.37 -14.74
N ILE A 367 -8.08 -11.20 -15.29
CA ILE A 367 -7.94 -10.97 -16.72
C ILE A 367 -6.44 -11.00 -16.99
N GLU A 368 -5.94 -12.15 -17.36
CA GLU A 368 -4.61 -12.25 -17.94
C GLU A 368 -4.72 -11.88 -19.41
N PRO A 369 -3.83 -11.00 -19.93
CA PRO A 369 -3.78 -10.66 -21.33
C PRO A 369 -3.36 -11.88 -22.17
#